data_708bb82c3e0530881afbb1a72e4c0df3
#
_entry.id   708bb82c3e0530881afbb1a72e4c0df3
#
_cell.length_a   1.000
_cell.length_b   1.000
_cell.length_c   1.000
_cell.angle_alpha   90.00
_cell.angle_beta   90.00
_cell.angle_gamma   90.00
#
_symmetry.space_group_name_H-M   'P 1'
#
loop_
_entity.id
_entity.type
_entity.pdbx_description
1 polymer ?
#
loop_
_entity_poly.entity_id
_entity_poly.type
_entity_poly.pdbx_seq_one_letter_code
_entity_poly.pdbx_strand_id
1 'polypeptide(L)'
;MEKFAKNYVEKFMDELVAKNPGEKEFHQAVREVVESVADYVVEYPHLMDQKILERMVEPERVVMFRVPWTDDRGEIHINRGFRVQMNSAIGPYKGGIRFHASVNLSIMKFLAFEQTFKNALTTLPMGGAKGGSDFSPRGKSDAEVMRFGQSFMTELQRHIGPDTDVPAGDIGVGGREVGYLFGQYKRIRDEFTGTLTGKGLGWGGSRLRPEATGYGVCYFAQEMLATRRETFEGKTVLVSGSGNVAQYAAQKAMRLGAKVVTLSDSDGFVYDAEGLTEDKMQYVFELKNVRRGRIREYAEKYPEAVYYPGERPWKIACDIALPCATQNEIGEDDAEALVKGGCFCVVEGANMPTRPEAIAVFQKSRLLYSPGKASNAGGVATSGLEMSQNSIRNQWTAEQVDNELHRIMSDIHKACLKYGTEPDGYINYVKGANIAGFIKVANAMIDQGLV
;
A
#
# COMPACT_ATOMS: atom_id res chain seq x y z
N MET A 1 -19.72 -10.48 25.75
CA MET A 1 -19.41 -10.15 24.34
C MET A 1 -18.09 -10.78 23.89
N GLU A 2 -16.99 -10.53 24.55
CA GLU A 2 -15.65 -11.02 24.17
C GLU A 2 -15.57 -12.54 23.88
N LYS A 3 -16.12 -13.40 24.77
CA LYS A 3 -16.17 -14.84 24.55
C LYS A 3 -17.00 -15.24 23.32
N PHE A 4 -18.07 -14.52 23.03
CA PHE A 4 -18.90 -14.79 21.86
C PHE A 4 -18.20 -14.34 20.57
N ALA A 5 -17.57 -13.16 20.56
CA ALA A 5 -16.78 -12.68 19.43
C ALA A 5 -15.63 -13.64 19.10
N LYS A 6 -14.91 -14.13 20.12
CA LYS A 6 -13.84 -15.11 19.94
C LYS A 6 -14.35 -16.42 19.33
N ASN A 7 -15.46 -16.96 19.82
CA ASN A 7 -16.05 -18.18 19.26
C ASN A 7 -16.53 -17.97 17.83
N TYR A 8 -17.08 -16.78 17.51
CA TYR A 8 -17.48 -16.42 16.16
C TYR A 8 -16.27 -16.43 15.21
N VAL A 9 -15.16 -15.77 15.61
CA VAL A 9 -13.91 -15.74 14.83
C VAL A 9 -13.40 -17.14 14.54
N GLU A 10 -13.27 -18.00 15.56
CA GLU A 10 -12.74 -19.35 15.37
C GLU A 10 -13.61 -20.19 14.42
N LYS A 11 -14.93 -20.17 14.61
CA LYS A 11 -15.86 -20.87 13.70
C LYS A 11 -15.75 -20.34 12.26
N PHE A 12 -15.72 -19.01 12.10
CA PHE A 12 -15.58 -18.37 10.79
C PHE A 12 -14.27 -18.79 10.11
N MET A 13 -13.16 -18.78 10.86
CA MET A 13 -11.85 -19.16 10.30
C MET A 13 -11.76 -20.63 9.96
N ASP A 14 -12.36 -21.53 10.75
CA ASP A 14 -12.42 -22.96 10.42
C ASP A 14 -13.15 -23.20 9.10
N GLU A 15 -14.28 -22.51 8.87
CA GLU A 15 -15.03 -22.60 7.62
C GLU A 15 -14.23 -22.01 6.44
N LEU A 16 -13.54 -20.88 6.64
CA LEU A 16 -12.70 -20.26 5.64
C LEU A 16 -11.54 -21.17 5.20
N VAL A 17 -10.83 -21.74 6.18
CA VAL A 17 -9.69 -22.64 5.94
C VAL A 17 -10.13 -23.89 5.21
N ALA A 18 -11.28 -24.46 5.58
CA ALA A 18 -11.85 -25.64 4.91
C ALA A 18 -12.19 -25.38 3.44
N LYS A 19 -12.69 -24.18 3.12
CA LYS A 19 -13.01 -23.76 1.75
C LYS A 19 -11.77 -23.44 0.90
N ASN A 20 -10.68 -22.99 1.52
CA ASN A 20 -9.50 -22.47 0.85
C ASN A 20 -8.22 -23.24 1.29
N PRO A 21 -8.15 -24.57 1.06
CA PRO A 21 -7.04 -25.37 1.55
C PRO A 21 -5.70 -24.92 0.96
N GLY A 22 -4.70 -24.73 1.83
CA GLY A 22 -3.33 -24.37 1.42
C GLY A 22 -3.08 -22.88 1.18
N GLU A 23 -4.08 -22.02 1.28
CA GLU A 23 -3.98 -20.57 1.04
C GLU A 23 -3.57 -19.81 2.31
N LYS A 24 -2.37 -20.09 2.84
CA LYS A 24 -1.92 -19.60 4.16
C LYS A 24 -1.87 -18.08 4.27
N GLU A 25 -1.39 -17.39 3.23
CA GLU A 25 -1.29 -15.93 3.22
C GLU A 25 -2.69 -15.28 3.26
N PHE A 26 -3.63 -15.86 2.54
CA PHE A 26 -5.02 -15.42 2.57
C PHE A 26 -5.67 -15.67 3.92
N HIS A 27 -5.47 -16.85 4.54
CA HIS A 27 -5.98 -17.13 5.89
C HIS A 27 -5.47 -16.14 6.93
N GLN A 28 -4.17 -15.80 6.87
CA GLN A 28 -3.56 -14.86 7.81
C GLN A 28 -4.17 -13.46 7.67
N ALA A 29 -4.30 -12.95 6.45
CA ALA A 29 -4.85 -11.62 6.20
C ALA A 29 -6.33 -11.51 6.63
N VAL A 30 -7.12 -12.55 6.34
CA VAL A 30 -8.52 -12.59 6.78
C VAL A 30 -8.63 -12.63 8.29
N ARG A 31 -7.83 -13.47 8.97
CA ARG A 31 -7.83 -13.55 10.45
C ARG A 31 -7.56 -12.19 11.08
N GLU A 32 -6.54 -11.47 10.61
CA GLU A 32 -6.18 -10.14 11.14
C GLU A 32 -7.35 -9.15 11.07
N VAL A 33 -8.04 -9.12 9.94
CA VAL A 33 -9.19 -8.22 9.77
C VAL A 33 -10.37 -8.68 10.60
N VAL A 34 -10.73 -9.97 10.55
CA VAL A 34 -11.89 -10.51 11.27
C VAL A 34 -11.74 -10.34 12.78
N GLU A 35 -10.57 -10.62 13.35
CA GLU A 35 -10.28 -10.38 14.78
C GLU A 35 -10.46 -8.90 15.16
N SER A 36 -10.06 -7.99 14.29
CA SER A 36 -10.17 -6.55 14.57
C SER A 36 -11.57 -5.98 14.46
N VAL A 37 -12.48 -6.62 13.68
CA VAL A 37 -13.86 -6.15 13.49
C VAL A 37 -14.90 -7.00 14.21
N ALA A 38 -14.50 -8.13 14.82
CA ALA A 38 -15.43 -9.10 15.41
C ALA A 38 -16.34 -8.50 16.49
N ASP A 39 -15.78 -7.70 17.39
CA ASP A 39 -16.56 -7.05 18.44
C ASP A 39 -17.64 -6.14 17.84
N TYR A 40 -17.30 -5.39 16.79
CA TYR A 40 -18.24 -4.54 16.07
C TYR A 40 -19.32 -5.36 15.38
N VAL A 41 -18.96 -6.45 14.70
CA VAL A 41 -19.92 -7.33 14.02
C VAL A 41 -20.90 -7.96 15.02
N VAL A 42 -20.43 -8.34 16.20
CA VAL A 42 -21.26 -8.90 17.28
C VAL A 42 -22.18 -7.87 17.90
N GLU A 43 -21.73 -6.62 18.01
CA GLU A 43 -22.54 -5.50 18.50
C GLU A 43 -23.70 -5.15 17.54
N TYR A 44 -23.52 -5.41 16.24
CA TYR A 44 -24.50 -5.15 15.19
C TYR A 44 -24.97 -6.43 14.50
N PRO A 45 -25.92 -7.20 15.11
CA PRO A 45 -26.32 -8.55 14.66
C PRO A 45 -26.77 -8.65 13.20
N HIS A 46 -27.32 -7.58 12.63
CA HIS A 46 -27.72 -7.56 11.22
C HIS A 46 -26.56 -7.82 10.24
N LEU A 47 -25.31 -7.52 10.65
CA LEU A 47 -24.11 -7.82 9.85
C LEU A 47 -23.86 -9.33 9.76
N MET A 48 -24.13 -10.06 10.86
CA MET A 48 -24.05 -11.53 10.87
C MET A 48 -25.21 -12.15 10.09
N ASP A 49 -26.43 -11.63 10.28
CA ASP A 49 -27.63 -12.14 9.57
C ASP A 49 -27.49 -11.99 8.05
N GLN A 50 -26.88 -10.91 7.59
CA GLN A 50 -26.59 -10.63 6.19
C GLN A 50 -25.32 -11.35 5.65
N LYS A 51 -24.63 -12.12 6.49
CA LYS A 51 -23.40 -12.84 6.12
C LYS A 51 -22.33 -11.94 5.51
N ILE A 52 -22.16 -10.74 6.06
CA ILE A 52 -21.32 -9.70 5.44
C ILE A 52 -19.85 -10.14 5.38
N LEU A 53 -19.29 -10.70 6.46
CA LEU A 53 -17.89 -11.16 6.46
C LEU A 53 -17.71 -12.34 5.51
N GLU A 54 -18.63 -13.31 5.53
CA GLU A 54 -18.59 -14.48 4.64
C GLU A 54 -18.65 -14.08 3.15
N ARG A 55 -19.39 -13.04 2.81
CA ARG A 55 -19.45 -12.49 1.46
C ARG A 55 -18.20 -11.69 1.10
N MET A 56 -17.63 -10.95 2.04
CA MET A 56 -16.41 -10.15 1.80
C MET A 56 -15.17 -10.99 1.54
N VAL A 57 -15.07 -12.17 2.14
CA VAL A 57 -13.91 -13.06 1.97
C VAL A 57 -14.01 -13.97 0.75
N GLU A 58 -15.18 -14.03 0.15
CA GLU A 58 -15.39 -14.77 -1.11
C GLU A 58 -15.19 -13.80 -2.28
N PRO A 59 -14.19 -13.98 -3.16
CA PRO A 59 -14.02 -13.13 -4.33
C PRO A 59 -15.26 -13.16 -5.22
N GLU A 60 -15.71 -12.02 -5.70
CA GLU A 60 -16.81 -11.98 -6.68
C GLU A 60 -16.41 -12.72 -7.97
N ARG A 61 -15.12 -12.67 -8.33
CA ARG A 61 -14.61 -13.40 -9.50
C ARG A 61 -13.11 -13.64 -9.40
N VAL A 62 -12.67 -14.82 -9.83
CA VAL A 62 -11.25 -15.15 -10.03
C VAL A 62 -11.06 -15.56 -11.49
N VAL A 63 -10.15 -14.87 -12.17
CA VAL A 63 -9.75 -15.19 -13.55
C VAL A 63 -8.31 -15.69 -13.50
N MET A 64 -8.10 -16.90 -14.04
CA MET A 64 -6.79 -17.51 -14.20
C MET A 64 -6.60 -17.90 -15.66
N PHE A 65 -5.47 -17.54 -16.25
CA PHE A 65 -5.21 -17.76 -17.66
C PHE A 65 -3.74 -18.10 -17.94
N ARG A 66 -3.52 -18.74 -19.07
CA ARG A 66 -2.19 -19.06 -19.58
C ARG A 66 -1.61 -17.87 -20.34
N VAL A 67 -0.32 -17.59 -20.11
CA VAL A 67 0.43 -16.52 -20.78
C VAL A 67 1.63 -17.13 -21.51
N PRO A 68 1.48 -17.50 -22.80
CA PRO A 68 2.60 -17.97 -23.63
C PRO A 68 3.35 -16.77 -24.20
N TRP A 69 4.71 -16.85 -24.20
CA TRP A 69 5.54 -15.82 -24.80
C TRP A 69 6.89 -16.42 -25.24
N THR A 70 7.63 -15.70 -26.06
CA THR A 70 8.97 -16.12 -26.54
C THR A 70 10.05 -15.17 -26.04
N ASP A 71 11.19 -15.73 -25.61
CA ASP A 71 12.36 -14.94 -25.25
C ASP A 71 13.13 -14.44 -26.49
N ASP A 72 14.25 -13.75 -26.27
CA ASP A 72 15.06 -13.19 -27.37
C ASP A 72 15.79 -14.27 -28.20
N ARG A 73 15.83 -15.51 -27.70
CA ARG A 73 16.38 -16.67 -28.42
C ARG A 73 15.32 -17.45 -29.20
N GLY A 74 14.03 -17.04 -29.06
CA GLY A 74 12.92 -17.72 -29.70
C GLY A 74 12.39 -18.94 -28.90
N GLU A 75 12.87 -19.15 -27.66
CA GLU A 75 12.37 -20.22 -26.80
C GLU A 75 10.98 -19.85 -26.25
N ILE A 76 10.08 -20.83 -26.23
CA ILE A 76 8.71 -20.66 -25.76
C ILE A 76 8.65 -20.83 -24.26
N HIS A 77 8.06 -19.86 -23.58
CA HIS A 77 7.79 -19.89 -22.15
C HIS A 77 6.30 -19.80 -21.88
N ILE A 78 5.86 -20.41 -20.79
CA ILE A 78 4.46 -20.41 -20.36
C ILE A 78 4.39 -20.01 -18.91
N ASN A 79 3.73 -18.87 -18.64
CA ASN A 79 3.44 -18.39 -17.31
C ASN A 79 1.93 -18.46 -17.03
N ARG A 80 1.58 -18.26 -15.78
CA ARG A 80 0.21 -18.20 -15.30
C ARG A 80 -0.16 -16.77 -14.94
N GLY A 81 -1.24 -16.28 -15.50
CA GLY A 81 -1.80 -14.97 -15.16
C GLY A 81 -3.01 -15.09 -14.22
N PHE A 82 -3.19 -14.12 -13.35
CA PHE A 82 -4.30 -14.04 -12.40
C PHE A 82 -4.91 -12.64 -12.37
N ARG A 83 -6.24 -12.58 -12.17
CA ARG A 83 -6.94 -11.39 -11.69
C ARG A 83 -8.01 -11.82 -10.69
N VAL A 84 -7.88 -11.37 -9.45
CA VAL A 84 -8.87 -11.54 -8.40
C VAL A 84 -9.66 -10.25 -8.29
N GLN A 85 -10.93 -10.30 -8.66
CA GLN A 85 -11.92 -9.25 -8.50
C GLN A 85 -12.65 -9.55 -7.19
N MET A 86 -12.24 -8.86 -6.12
CA MET A 86 -12.60 -9.24 -4.76
C MET A 86 -13.96 -8.69 -4.35
N ASN A 87 -14.16 -7.39 -4.52
CA ASN A 87 -15.39 -6.72 -4.10
C ASN A 87 -15.61 -5.43 -4.90
N SER A 88 -16.79 -5.23 -5.44
CA SER A 88 -17.18 -4.07 -6.25
C SER A 88 -18.26 -3.20 -5.59
N ALA A 89 -18.61 -3.46 -4.34
CA ALA A 89 -19.72 -2.76 -3.68
C ALA A 89 -19.57 -1.24 -3.63
N ILE A 90 -18.34 -0.72 -3.60
CA ILE A 90 -18.09 0.73 -3.50
C ILE A 90 -17.50 1.36 -4.78
N GLY A 91 -17.41 0.60 -5.87
CA GLY A 91 -16.94 1.10 -7.16
C GLY A 91 -16.26 0.02 -8.00
N PRO A 92 -15.74 0.38 -9.18
CA PRO A 92 -15.00 -0.54 -10.05
C PRO A 92 -13.86 -1.23 -9.28
N TYR A 93 -13.60 -2.48 -9.61
CA TYR A 93 -12.44 -3.17 -9.01
C TYR A 93 -11.16 -2.39 -9.26
N LYS A 94 -10.34 -2.22 -8.25
CA LYS A 94 -9.10 -1.44 -8.31
C LYS A 94 -7.99 -2.14 -7.55
N GLY A 95 -6.86 -2.32 -8.21
CA GLY A 95 -5.65 -2.88 -7.59
C GLY A 95 -4.54 -3.19 -8.58
N GLY A 96 -3.32 -3.34 -8.07
CA GLY A 96 -2.12 -3.51 -8.88
C GLY A 96 -2.03 -4.86 -9.60
N ILE A 97 -1.14 -4.91 -10.58
CA ILE A 97 -0.65 -6.13 -11.23
C ILE A 97 0.78 -6.35 -10.76
N ARG A 98 1.09 -7.53 -10.25
CA ARG A 98 2.43 -7.93 -9.77
C ARG A 98 3.07 -8.92 -10.74
N PHE A 99 4.28 -8.64 -11.20
CA PHE A 99 5.11 -9.58 -11.95
C PHE A 99 6.28 -10.03 -11.08
N HIS A 100 6.14 -11.22 -10.48
CA HIS A 100 7.14 -11.78 -9.59
C HIS A 100 6.99 -13.30 -9.50
N ALA A 101 8.10 -14.04 -9.44
CA ALA A 101 8.11 -15.50 -9.42
C ALA A 101 7.30 -16.14 -8.26
N SER A 102 7.08 -15.41 -7.17
CA SER A 102 6.29 -15.90 -6.03
C SER A 102 4.77 -15.79 -6.21
N VAL A 103 4.29 -15.18 -7.30
CA VAL A 103 2.86 -14.95 -7.50
C VAL A 103 2.11 -16.27 -7.62
N ASN A 104 1.08 -16.41 -6.79
CA ASN A 104 0.13 -17.52 -6.81
C ASN A 104 -1.26 -17.03 -6.40
N LEU A 105 -2.26 -17.89 -6.43
CA LEU A 105 -3.65 -17.50 -6.14
C LEU A 105 -3.83 -17.02 -4.69
N SER A 106 -3.21 -17.69 -3.70
CA SER A 106 -3.29 -17.30 -2.28
C SER A 106 -2.80 -15.87 -2.06
N ILE A 107 -1.63 -15.54 -2.64
CA ILE A 107 -1.07 -14.17 -2.57
C ILE A 107 -1.98 -13.16 -3.26
N MET A 108 -2.56 -13.50 -4.42
CA MET A 108 -3.46 -12.58 -5.12
C MET A 108 -4.77 -12.36 -4.35
N LYS A 109 -5.34 -13.40 -3.75
CA LYS A 109 -6.54 -13.28 -2.91
C LYS A 109 -6.28 -12.43 -1.66
N PHE A 110 -5.20 -12.69 -0.95
CA PHE A 110 -4.83 -11.91 0.23
C PHE A 110 -4.67 -10.42 -0.12
N LEU A 111 -3.91 -10.12 -1.18
CA LEU A 111 -3.67 -8.73 -1.59
C LEU A 111 -4.95 -8.04 -2.11
N ALA A 112 -5.84 -8.77 -2.78
CA ALA A 112 -7.12 -8.23 -3.24
C ALA A 112 -8.07 -7.93 -2.08
N PHE A 113 -8.09 -8.80 -1.07
CA PHE A 113 -8.86 -8.62 0.15
C PHE A 113 -8.41 -7.38 0.93
N GLU A 114 -7.12 -7.24 1.21
CA GLU A 114 -6.57 -6.05 1.86
C GLU A 114 -6.79 -4.77 1.05
N GLN A 115 -6.69 -4.87 -0.29
CA GLN A 115 -6.91 -3.75 -1.19
C GLN A 115 -8.33 -3.21 -1.09
N THR A 116 -9.33 -4.05 -0.85
CA THR A 116 -10.73 -3.64 -0.65
C THR A 116 -10.85 -2.64 0.50
N PHE A 117 -10.26 -2.93 1.64
CA PHE A 117 -10.31 -2.04 2.82
C PHE A 117 -9.48 -0.78 2.63
N LYS A 118 -8.30 -0.91 2.03
CA LYS A 118 -7.44 0.23 1.73
C LYS A 118 -8.13 1.23 0.79
N ASN A 119 -8.77 0.74 -0.27
CA ASN A 119 -9.52 1.58 -1.20
C ASN A 119 -10.74 2.22 -0.53
N ALA A 120 -11.43 1.48 0.32
CA ALA A 120 -12.58 2.00 1.06
C ALA A 120 -12.22 3.22 1.93
N LEU A 121 -11.03 3.23 2.53
CA LEU A 121 -10.55 4.35 3.35
C LEU A 121 -10.36 5.64 2.55
N THR A 122 -10.00 5.57 1.27
CA THR A 122 -9.72 6.76 0.44
C THR A 122 -10.94 7.64 0.17
N THR A 123 -12.13 7.19 0.52
CA THR A 123 -13.42 7.82 0.18
C THR A 123 -13.79 7.83 -1.31
N LEU A 124 -12.85 7.47 -2.17
CA LEU A 124 -13.07 7.39 -3.61
C LEU A 124 -13.88 6.13 -3.99
N PRO A 125 -14.64 6.15 -5.08
CA PRO A 125 -15.46 5.02 -5.52
C PRO A 125 -14.61 3.95 -6.22
N MET A 126 -13.92 3.14 -5.42
CA MET A 126 -13.04 2.06 -5.87
C MET A 126 -13.25 0.80 -5.05
N GLY A 127 -13.59 -0.28 -5.71
CA GLY A 127 -13.61 -1.62 -5.14
C GLY A 127 -12.22 -2.22 -4.95
N GLY A 128 -12.13 -3.52 -4.69
CA GLY A 128 -10.86 -4.20 -4.45
C GLY A 128 -10.55 -5.28 -5.48
N ALA A 129 -9.33 -5.28 -5.99
CA ALA A 129 -8.80 -6.31 -6.86
C ALA A 129 -7.29 -6.46 -6.73
N LYS A 130 -6.76 -7.58 -7.22
CA LYS A 130 -5.34 -7.79 -7.43
C LYS A 130 -5.10 -8.74 -8.58
N GLY A 131 -4.04 -8.50 -9.33
CA GLY A 131 -3.63 -9.39 -10.40
C GLY A 131 -2.14 -9.61 -10.43
N GLY A 132 -1.69 -10.50 -11.29
CA GLY A 132 -0.28 -10.75 -11.46
C GLY A 132 0.04 -12.00 -12.23
N SER A 133 1.32 -12.27 -12.31
CA SER A 133 1.87 -13.48 -12.93
C SER A 133 3.15 -13.92 -12.20
N ASP A 134 3.42 -15.21 -12.24
CA ASP A 134 4.68 -15.82 -11.82
C ASP A 134 5.88 -15.49 -12.74
N PHE A 135 5.69 -14.61 -13.71
CA PHE A 135 6.74 -14.01 -14.52
C PHE A 135 7.57 -13.00 -13.71
N SER A 136 8.90 -13.02 -13.86
CA SER A 136 9.79 -12.00 -13.31
C SER A 136 10.42 -11.18 -14.43
N PRO A 137 10.25 -9.84 -14.46
CA PRO A 137 10.91 -8.98 -15.46
C PRO A 137 12.39 -8.79 -15.17
N ARG A 138 12.89 -9.24 -14.02
CA ARG A 138 14.29 -9.07 -13.62
C ARG A 138 15.20 -9.87 -14.56
N GLY A 139 16.19 -9.19 -15.16
CA GLY A 139 17.13 -9.80 -16.10
C GLY A 139 16.55 -10.09 -17.49
N LYS A 140 15.34 -9.60 -17.78
CA LYS A 140 14.73 -9.67 -19.10
C LYS A 140 14.96 -8.40 -19.91
N SER A 141 15.06 -8.54 -21.23
CA SER A 141 15.12 -7.39 -22.14
C SER A 141 13.78 -6.64 -22.20
N ASP A 142 13.81 -5.40 -22.66
CA ASP A 142 12.58 -4.63 -22.88
C ASP A 142 11.64 -5.31 -23.89
N ALA A 143 12.22 -5.96 -24.91
CA ALA A 143 11.45 -6.70 -25.91
C ALA A 143 10.78 -7.96 -25.31
N GLU A 144 11.46 -8.69 -24.43
CA GLU A 144 10.88 -9.83 -23.71
C GLU A 144 9.73 -9.38 -22.79
N VAL A 145 9.95 -8.33 -22.01
CA VAL A 145 8.91 -7.78 -21.11
C VAL A 145 7.71 -7.27 -21.90
N MET A 146 7.94 -6.65 -23.06
CA MET A 146 6.87 -6.20 -23.94
C MET A 146 6.05 -7.38 -24.50
N ARG A 147 6.71 -8.42 -25.03
CA ARG A 147 6.03 -9.62 -25.54
C ARG A 147 5.20 -10.30 -24.46
N PHE A 148 5.79 -10.45 -23.25
CA PHE A 148 5.07 -11.00 -22.12
C PHE A 148 3.85 -10.15 -21.75
N GLY A 149 4.02 -8.83 -21.58
CA GLY A 149 2.93 -7.90 -21.25
C GLY A 149 1.80 -7.90 -22.28
N GLN A 150 2.14 -7.97 -23.56
CA GLN A 150 1.16 -8.08 -24.65
C GLN A 150 0.38 -9.39 -24.57
N SER A 151 1.05 -10.53 -24.35
CA SER A 151 0.38 -11.81 -24.17
C SER A 151 -0.53 -11.82 -22.93
N PHE A 152 -0.03 -11.32 -21.80
CA PHE A 152 -0.82 -11.18 -20.56
C PHE A 152 -2.08 -10.33 -20.78
N MET A 153 -1.97 -9.17 -21.41
CA MET A 153 -3.08 -8.27 -21.66
C MET A 153 -4.08 -8.83 -22.69
N THR A 154 -3.63 -9.66 -23.62
CA THR A 154 -4.53 -10.32 -24.62
C THR A 154 -5.64 -11.13 -23.95
N GLU A 155 -5.33 -11.77 -22.81
CA GLU A 155 -6.35 -12.48 -22.03
C GLU A 155 -7.06 -11.54 -21.05
N LEU A 156 -6.32 -10.72 -20.31
CA LEU A 156 -6.87 -9.86 -19.26
C LEU A 156 -7.87 -8.83 -19.77
N GLN A 157 -7.70 -8.29 -20.98
CA GLN A 157 -8.53 -7.21 -21.53
C GLN A 157 -10.03 -7.54 -21.58
N ARG A 158 -10.40 -8.82 -21.58
CA ARG A 158 -11.80 -9.27 -21.58
C ARG A 158 -12.52 -8.99 -20.26
N HIS A 159 -11.77 -8.77 -19.21
CA HIS A 159 -12.26 -8.70 -17.82
C HIS A 159 -12.06 -7.34 -17.16
N ILE A 160 -11.44 -6.39 -17.84
CA ILE A 160 -11.11 -5.07 -17.32
C ILE A 160 -11.71 -3.95 -18.19
N GLY A 161 -11.79 -2.76 -17.62
CA GLY A 161 -12.33 -1.59 -18.29
C GLY A 161 -12.43 -0.42 -17.33
N PRO A 162 -12.65 0.82 -17.84
CA PRO A 162 -12.65 2.03 -17.03
C PRO A 162 -13.74 2.03 -15.95
N ASP A 163 -14.87 1.36 -16.20
CA ASP A 163 -16.03 1.31 -15.30
C ASP A 163 -16.24 -0.08 -14.66
N THR A 164 -15.36 -1.04 -14.96
CA THR A 164 -15.46 -2.42 -14.46
C THR A 164 -14.32 -2.74 -13.50
N ASP A 165 -13.07 -2.67 -14.02
CA ASP A 165 -11.87 -3.04 -13.31
C ASP A 165 -10.67 -2.26 -13.85
N VAL A 166 -10.03 -1.46 -13.00
CA VAL A 166 -8.93 -0.58 -13.37
C VAL A 166 -7.64 -1.03 -12.68
N PRO A 167 -6.80 -1.81 -13.35
CA PRO A 167 -5.51 -2.22 -12.81
C PRO A 167 -4.51 -1.05 -12.68
N ALA A 168 -3.47 -1.29 -11.87
CA ALA A 168 -2.33 -0.38 -11.70
C ALA A 168 -1.02 -1.17 -11.67
N GLY A 169 0.10 -0.47 -11.51
CA GLY A 169 1.39 -1.10 -11.23
C GLY A 169 1.50 -1.62 -9.79
N ASP A 170 2.40 -2.58 -9.60
CA ASP A 170 2.83 -3.16 -8.32
C ASP A 170 4.26 -3.69 -8.48
N ILE A 171 4.74 -4.57 -7.61
CA ILE A 171 6.09 -5.17 -7.74
C ILE A 171 6.29 -5.75 -9.16
N GLY A 172 7.37 -5.36 -9.81
CA GLY A 172 7.71 -5.79 -11.18
C GLY A 172 6.87 -5.17 -12.29
N VAL A 173 5.99 -4.21 -11.97
CA VAL A 173 5.15 -3.48 -12.93
C VAL A 173 5.26 -1.98 -12.66
N GLY A 174 6.18 -1.33 -13.32
CA GLY A 174 6.37 0.12 -13.31
C GLY A 174 5.74 0.80 -14.52
N GLY A 175 6.15 2.05 -14.77
CA GLY A 175 5.62 2.84 -15.90
C GLY A 175 5.86 2.20 -17.27
N ARG A 176 7.00 1.51 -17.45
CA ARG A 176 7.32 0.76 -18.68
C ARG A 176 6.30 -0.35 -18.94
N GLU A 177 6.07 -1.20 -17.94
CA GLU A 177 5.13 -2.33 -18.03
C GLU A 177 3.70 -1.83 -18.20
N VAL A 178 3.30 -0.80 -17.46
CA VAL A 178 1.98 -0.14 -17.63
C VAL A 178 1.82 0.35 -19.07
N GLY A 179 2.87 0.93 -19.66
CA GLY A 179 2.86 1.35 -21.06
C GLY A 179 2.61 0.21 -22.03
N TYR A 180 3.31 -0.91 -21.88
CA TYR A 180 3.12 -2.10 -22.73
C TYR A 180 1.73 -2.72 -22.57
N LEU A 181 1.24 -2.82 -21.33
CA LEU A 181 -0.09 -3.33 -21.04
C LEU A 181 -1.19 -2.43 -21.62
N PHE A 182 -1.08 -1.12 -21.44
CA PHE A 182 -2.05 -0.16 -22.00
C PHE A 182 -2.03 -0.12 -23.51
N GLY A 183 -0.85 -0.15 -24.12
CA GLY A 183 -0.70 -0.19 -25.58
C GLY A 183 -1.40 -1.39 -26.21
N GLN A 184 -1.29 -2.57 -25.59
CA GLN A 184 -1.97 -3.78 -26.05
C GLN A 184 -3.48 -3.72 -25.81
N TYR A 185 -3.92 -3.24 -24.64
CA TYR A 185 -5.34 -3.02 -24.35
C TYR A 185 -5.98 -2.11 -25.41
N LYS A 186 -5.37 -0.93 -25.62
CA LYS A 186 -5.83 0.05 -26.63
C LYS A 186 -5.91 -0.55 -28.03
N ARG A 187 -4.90 -1.35 -28.41
CA ARG A 187 -4.86 -1.99 -29.75
C ARG A 187 -5.98 -2.98 -29.96
N ILE A 188 -6.30 -3.80 -28.93
CA ILE A 188 -7.33 -4.85 -29.06
C ILE A 188 -8.75 -4.27 -28.95
N ARG A 189 -8.93 -3.32 -28.02
CA ARG A 189 -10.27 -2.75 -27.76
C ARG A 189 -10.65 -1.62 -28.71
N ASP A 190 -9.66 -1.05 -29.42
CA ASP A 190 -9.80 0.17 -30.23
C ASP A 190 -10.37 1.36 -29.41
N GLU A 191 -9.97 1.45 -28.13
CA GLU A 191 -10.45 2.41 -27.16
C GLU A 191 -9.28 3.09 -26.46
N PHE A 192 -9.36 4.42 -26.27
CA PHE A 192 -8.46 5.17 -25.40
C PHE A 192 -9.21 5.61 -24.15
N THR A 193 -9.16 4.80 -23.09
CA THR A 193 -9.92 4.98 -21.85
C THR A 193 -9.01 5.02 -20.62
N GLY A 194 -9.59 5.26 -19.43
CA GLY A 194 -8.91 5.23 -18.16
C GLY A 194 -8.69 3.82 -17.58
N THR A 195 -8.51 2.80 -18.39
CA THR A 195 -8.50 1.40 -17.95
C THR A 195 -7.31 1.01 -17.09
N LEU A 196 -6.17 1.69 -17.19
CA LEU A 196 -4.99 1.48 -16.34
C LEU A 196 -4.62 2.79 -15.66
N THR A 197 -4.08 2.72 -14.44
CA THR A 197 -3.46 3.87 -13.77
C THR A 197 -1.95 3.68 -13.62
N GLY A 198 -1.23 4.78 -13.43
CA GLY A 198 0.23 4.82 -13.51
C GLY A 198 0.73 5.06 -14.93
N LYS A 199 -0.14 5.61 -15.78
CA LYS A 199 0.20 6.02 -17.15
C LYS A 199 1.18 7.19 -17.15
N GLY A 200 1.89 7.35 -18.25
CA GLY A 200 2.73 8.53 -18.49
C GLY A 200 1.90 9.81 -18.62
N LEU A 201 2.45 10.95 -18.18
CA LEU A 201 1.77 12.25 -18.20
C LEU A 201 1.26 12.64 -19.58
N GLY A 202 1.99 12.29 -20.64
CA GLY A 202 1.59 12.62 -22.03
C GLY A 202 0.42 11.79 -22.58
N TRP A 203 -0.06 10.79 -21.85
CA TRP A 203 -1.11 9.88 -22.32
C TRP A 203 -2.05 9.40 -21.20
N GLY A 204 -2.45 10.33 -20.34
CA GLY A 204 -3.52 10.14 -19.35
C GLY A 204 -3.07 9.88 -17.92
N GLY A 205 -1.77 9.99 -17.61
CA GLY A 205 -1.24 9.88 -16.25
C GLY A 205 -1.52 11.10 -15.39
N SER A 206 -1.55 10.93 -14.10
CA SER A 206 -1.68 12.02 -13.12
C SER A 206 -0.32 12.52 -12.65
N ARG A 207 -0.24 13.83 -12.38
CA ARG A 207 0.87 14.43 -11.65
C ARG A 207 0.94 13.89 -10.22
N LEU A 208 2.08 14.04 -9.57
CA LEU A 208 2.37 13.62 -8.19
C LEU A 208 2.19 12.10 -7.92
N ARG A 209 2.09 11.27 -8.95
CA ARG A 209 1.96 9.82 -8.71
C ARG A 209 3.20 9.20 -8.05
N PRO A 210 4.45 9.57 -8.43
CA PRO A 210 5.65 9.10 -7.72
C PRO A 210 5.71 9.56 -6.27
N GLU A 211 5.33 10.79 -5.98
CA GLU A 211 5.39 11.43 -4.66
C GLU A 211 4.29 10.93 -3.72
N ALA A 212 3.17 10.54 -4.27
CA ALA A 212 1.90 10.39 -3.55
C ALA A 212 1.94 9.51 -2.31
N THR A 213 2.66 8.39 -2.34
CA THR A 213 2.73 7.50 -1.17
C THR A 213 3.53 8.16 -0.05
N GLY A 214 4.72 8.69 -0.33
CA GLY A 214 5.56 9.35 0.65
C GLY A 214 4.92 10.63 1.22
N TYR A 215 4.33 11.44 0.35
CA TYR A 215 3.59 12.64 0.77
C TYR A 215 2.38 12.29 1.63
N GLY A 216 1.62 11.26 1.24
CA GLY A 216 0.47 10.77 1.99
C GLY A 216 0.84 10.30 3.40
N VAL A 217 1.97 9.59 3.56
CA VAL A 217 2.50 9.21 4.87
C VAL A 217 2.72 10.43 5.76
N CYS A 218 3.32 11.49 5.21
CA CYS A 218 3.58 12.71 5.97
C CYS A 218 2.29 13.48 6.28
N TYR A 219 1.33 13.55 5.38
CA TYR A 219 0.03 14.18 5.65
C TYR A 219 -0.73 13.43 6.74
N PHE A 220 -0.74 12.10 6.70
CA PHE A 220 -1.36 11.30 7.75
C PHE A 220 -0.63 11.49 9.08
N ALA A 221 0.70 11.51 9.09
CA ALA A 221 1.51 11.78 10.26
C ALA A 221 1.23 13.17 10.86
N GLN A 222 1.06 14.21 10.02
CA GLN A 222 0.67 15.55 10.47
C GLN A 222 -0.64 15.53 11.28
N GLU A 223 -1.65 14.84 10.77
CA GLU A 223 -2.93 14.69 11.45
C GLU A 223 -2.78 13.93 12.78
N MET A 224 -1.94 12.87 12.80
CA MET A 224 -1.65 12.13 14.03
C MET A 224 -0.95 13.02 15.08
N LEU A 225 0.07 13.78 14.66
CA LEU A 225 0.80 14.71 15.53
C LEU A 225 -0.13 15.78 16.11
N ALA A 226 -1.04 16.31 15.29
CA ALA A 226 -2.02 17.32 15.71
C ALA A 226 -2.93 16.83 16.86
N THR A 227 -3.19 15.52 16.99
CA THR A 227 -3.94 14.96 18.13
C THR A 227 -3.24 15.17 19.47
N ARG A 228 -1.92 15.36 19.45
CA ARG A 228 -1.08 15.68 20.62
C ARG A 228 -0.59 17.13 20.65
N ARG A 229 -1.11 18.00 19.76
CA ARG A 229 -0.66 19.39 19.59
C ARG A 229 0.82 19.50 19.19
N GLU A 230 1.30 18.49 18.48
CA GLU A 230 2.65 18.39 17.93
C GLU A 230 2.64 18.63 16.42
N THR A 231 3.82 18.94 15.87
CA THR A 231 4.05 19.12 14.44
C THR A 231 5.36 18.44 14.04
N PHE A 232 5.71 18.42 12.77
CA PHE A 232 7.02 17.99 12.29
C PHE A 232 8.15 18.98 12.64
N GLU A 233 7.81 20.24 12.89
CA GLU A 233 8.81 21.31 13.12
C GLU A 233 9.77 20.94 14.25
N GLY A 234 11.08 20.92 13.94
CA GLY A 234 12.16 20.60 14.87
C GLY A 234 12.25 19.14 15.32
N LYS A 235 11.41 18.24 14.81
CA LYS A 235 11.43 16.82 15.19
C LYS A 235 12.52 16.05 14.45
N THR A 236 13.17 15.13 15.17
CA THR A 236 14.09 14.16 14.56
C THR A 236 13.32 12.99 13.99
N VAL A 237 13.51 12.71 12.68
CA VAL A 237 12.78 11.69 11.94
C VAL A 237 13.72 10.62 11.41
N LEU A 238 13.41 9.35 11.69
CA LEU A 238 14.04 8.21 11.04
C LEU A 238 13.19 7.77 9.84
N VAL A 239 13.85 7.54 8.72
CA VAL A 239 13.25 6.94 7.52
C VAL A 239 14.04 5.69 7.16
N SER A 240 13.36 4.55 7.02
CA SER A 240 13.98 3.37 6.42
C SER A 240 13.68 3.31 4.92
N GLY A 241 14.56 2.61 4.20
CA GLY A 241 14.49 2.55 2.75
C GLY A 241 15.20 3.72 2.08
N SER A 242 15.37 3.60 0.78
CA SER A 242 15.87 4.63 -0.13
C SER A 242 15.21 4.53 -1.52
N GLY A 243 14.10 3.81 -1.57
CA GLY A 243 13.22 3.73 -2.73
C GLY A 243 12.26 4.92 -2.82
N ASN A 244 11.31 4.83 -3.74
CA ASN A 244 10.38 5.91 -4.05
C ASN A 244 9.64 6.45 -2.81
N VAL A 245 9.06 5.57 -2.00
CA VAL A 245 8.29 5.97 -0.80
C VAL A 245 9.18 6.69 0.21
N ALA A 246 10.35 6.13 0.50
CA ALA A 246 11.31 6.70 1.46
C ALA A 246 11.84 8.07 1.02
N GLN A 247 12.20 8.21 -0.27
CA GLN A 247 12.70 9.47 -0.83
C GLN A 247 11.69 10.60 -0.66
N TYR A 248 10.43 10.36 -1.04
CA TYR A 248 9.40 11.39 -0.98
C TYR A 248 8.84 11.60 0.43
N ALA A 249 8.84 10.59 1.31
CA ALA A 249 8.54 10.77 2.72
C ALA A 249 9.61 11.65 3.40
N ALA A 250 10.89 11.37 3.15
CA ALA A 250 11.99 12.19 3.66
C ALA A 250 11.89 13.63 3.17
N GLN A 251 11.72 13.85 1.86
CA GLN A 251 11.59 15.18 1.28
C GLN A 251 10.41 15.95 1.86
N LYS A 252 9.24 15.29 2.01
CA LYS A 252 8.05 15.97 2.55
C LYS A 252 8.19 16.28 4.03
N ALA A 253 8.74 15.36 4.83
CA ALA A 253 9.02 15.60 6.24
C ALA A 253 9.96 16.79 6.45
N MET A 254 11.02 16.89 5.65
CA MET A 254 11.93 18.04 5.67
C MET A 254 11.22 19.36 5.34
N ARG A 255 10.34 19.36 4.32
CA ARG A 255 9.54 20.54 3.95
C ARG A 255 8.53 20.94 5.03
N LEU A 256 8.19 20.03 5.93
CA LEU A 256 7.34 20.28 7.10
C LEU A 256 8.15 20.68 8.35
N GLY A 257 9.46 20.91 8.19
CA GLY A 257 10.36 21.42 9.25
C GLY A 257 11.05 20.33 10.06
N ALA A 258 10.96 19.06 9.67
CA ALA A 258 11.62 17.96 10.36
C ALA A 258 13.11 17.85 9.99
N LYS A 259 13.89 17.32 10.92
CA LYS A 259 15.26 16.87 10.72
C LYS A 259 15.27 15.39 10.41
N VAL A 260 15.34 15.02 9.14
CA VAL A 260 15.46 13.62 8.71
C VAL A 260 16.92 13.20 8.78
N VAL A 261 17.22 12.14 9.54
CA VAL A 261 18.61 11.77 9.87
C VAL A 261 19.04 10.40 9.34
N THR A 262 18.13 9.62 8.75
CA THR A 262 18.47 8.28 8.23
C THR A 262 17.83 7.98 6.88
N LEU A 263 18.53 7.17 6.08
CA LEU A 263 18.00 6.40 4.96
C LEU A 263 18.66 5.02 4.97
N SER A 264 18.01 3.99 4.41
CA SER A 264 18.56 2.64 4.41
C SER A 264 18.35 1.92 3.08
N ASP A 265 19.06 0.82 2.88
CA ASP A 265 18.74 -0.20 1.88
C ASP A 265 18.99 -1.61 2.45
N SER A 266 19.02 -2.64 1.59
CA SER A 266 19.24 -4.03 2.02
C SER A 266 20.59 -4.28 2.69
N ASP A 267 21.57 -3.42 2.45
CA ASP A 267 22.96 -3.62 2.89
C ASP A 267 23.28 -2.88 4.20
N GLY A 268 22.39 -1.95 4.64
CA GLY A 268 22.57 -1.18 5.87
C GLY A 268 21.88 0.19 5.83
N PHE A 269 22.26 1.09 6.72
CA PHE A 269 21.70 2.43 6.76
C PHE A 269 22.78 3.51 6.94
N VAL A 270 22.47 4.72 6.51
CA VAL A 270 23.25 5.91 6.81
C VAL A 270 22.58 6.72 7.93
N TYR A 271 23.38 7.23 8.81
CA TYR A 271 23.00 8.20 9.85
C TYR A 271 23.75 9.50 9.63
N ASP A 272 23.02 10.57 9.38
CA ASP A 272 23.53 11.92 9.22
C ASP A 272 23.02 12.79 10.39
N ALA A 273 23.86 13.01 11.38
CA ALA A 273 23.48 13.73 12.59
C ALA A 273 23.09 15.20 12.33
N GLU A 274 23.61 15.80 11.27
CA GLU A 274 23.23 17.16 10.86
C GLU A 274 21.90 17.19 10.11
N GLY A 275 21.43 16.03 9.66
CA GLY A 275 20.21 15.86 8.90
C GLY A 275 20.41 16.01 7.38
N LEU A 276 19.43 15.49 6.65
CA LEU A 276 19.36 15.64 5.20
C LEU A 276 18.98 17.08 4.84
N THR A 277 19.58 17.60 3.77
CA THR A 277 19.23 18.87 3.13
C THR A 277 18.66 18.63 1.75
N GLU A 278 18.09 19.65 1.10
CA GLU A 278 17.56 19.50 -0.27
C GLU A 278 18.67 19.05 -1.25
N ASP A 279 19.90 19.56 -1.12
CA ASP A 279 21.05 19.16 -1.95
C ASP A 279 21.43 17.69 -1.71
N LYS A 280 21.45 17.26 -0.42
CA LYS A 280 21.73 15.87 -0.05
C LYS A 280 20.62 14.95 -0.59
N MET A 281 19.36 15.36 -0.55
CA MET A 281 18.25 14.62 -1.14
C MET A 281 18.35 14.56 -2.66
N GLN A 282 18.75 15.63 -3.33
CA GLN A 282 18.97 15.61 -4.78
C GLN A 282 20.05 14.57 -5.16
N TYR A 283 21.12 14.49 -4.39
CA TYR A 283 22.14 13.43 -4.55
C TYR A 283 21.52 12.02 -4.38
N VAL A 284 20.67 11.82 -3.38
CA VAL A 284 19.97 10.53 -3.18
C VAL A 284 19.08 10.18 -4.36
N PHE A 285 18.33 11.15 -4.91
CA PHE A 285 17.52 10.93 -6.11
C PHE A 285 18.38 10.49 -7.30
N GLU A 286 19.51 11.15 -7.56
CA GLU A 286 20.44 10.77 -8.61
C GLU A 286 21.04 9.36 -8.36
N LEU A 287 21.56 9.13 -7.14
CA LEU A 287 22.15 7.86 -6.74
C LEU A 287 21.19 6.69 -6.96
N LYS A 288 19.96 6.81 -6.51
CA LYS A 288 19.01 5.69 -6.51
C LYS A 288 18.26 5.52 -7.83
N ASN A 289 17.85 6.62 -8.45
CA ASN A 289 16.95 6.58 -9.59
C ASN A 289 17.69 6.57 -10.95
N VAL A 290 18.90 7.14 -11.00
CA VAL A 290 19.73 7.21 -12.22
C VAL A 290 20.84 6.17 -12.18
N ARG A 291 21.71 6.26 -11.17
CA ARG A 291 22.89 5.38 -11.05
C ARG A 291 22.58 4.00 -10.51
N ARG A 292 21.41 3.82 -9.84
CA ARG A 292 21.00 2.57 -9.16
C ARG A 292 22.02 2.10 -8.12
N GLY A 293 22.71 3.05 -7.48
CA GLY A 293 23.75 2.82 -6.50
C GLY A 293 23.20 2.40 -5.12
N ARG A 294 24.10 2.18 -4.18
CA ARG A 294 23.81 1.79 -2.80
C ARG A 294 23.88 2.97 -1.85
N ILE A 295 23.07 2.94 -0.77
CA ILE A 295 22.99 4.07 0.16
C ILE A 295 24.34 4.32 0.88
N ARG A 296 25.22 3.34 0.99
CA ARG A 296 26.58 3.52 1.53
C ARG A 296 27.38 4.62 0.81
N GLU A 297 27.12 4.81 -0.51
CA GLU A 297 27.78 5.85 -1.31
C GLU A 297 27.45 7.26 -0.83
N TYR A 298 26.34 7.42 -0.08
CA TYR A 298 26.03 8.67 0.58
C TYR A 298 27.10 9.07 1.61
N ALA A 299 27.53 8.11 2.47
CA ALA A 299 28.56 8.37 3.46
C ALA A 299 29.97 8.55 2.83
N GLU A 300 30.19 7.99 1.63
CA GLU A 300 31.40 8.27 0.84
C GLU A 300 31.41 9.71 0.30
N LYS A 301 30.23 10.25 -0.05
CA LYS A 301 30.07 11.63 -0.54
C LYS A 301 30.04 12.67 0.58
N TYR A 302 29.45 12.32 1.73
CA TYR A 302 29.26 13.18 2.89
C TYR A 302 29.95 12.53 4.11
N PRO A 303 31.24 12.85 4.38
CA PRO A 303 32.05 12.19 5.41
C PRO A 303 31.56 12.41 6.86
N GLU A 304 30.68 13.41 7.09
CA GLU A 304 30.01 13.63 8.36
C GLU A 304 28.94 12.59 8.69
N ALA A 305 28.45 11.89 7.67
CA ALA A 305 27.49 10.80 7.85
C ALA A 305 28.19 9.48 8.12
N VAL A 306 27.57 8.65 8.95
CA VAL A 306 28.09 7.32 9.32
C VAL A 306 27.26 6.24 8.65
N TYR A 307 27.92 5.27 8.01
CA TYR A 307 27.27 4.09 7.46
C TYR A 307 27.36 2.91 8.42
N TYR A 308 26.22 2.25 8.66
CA TYR A 308 26.07 1.07 9.50
C TYR A 308 25.73 -0.16 8.62
N PRO A 309 26.72 -1.02 8.29
CA PRO A 309 26.50 -2.16 7.43
C PRO A 309 25.67 -3.25 8.13
N GLY A 310 24.68 -3.79 7.42
CA GLY A 310 23.83 -4.88 7.90
C GLY A 310 22.85 -4.51 9.01
N GLU A 311 22.81 -3.26 9.43
CA GLU A 311 21.92 -2.78 10.49
C GLU A 311 20.73 -1.99 9.96
N ARG A 312 19.74 -1.79 10.84
CA ARG A 312 18.55 -0.96 10.62
C ARG A 312 18.54 0.23 11.57
N PRO A 313 17.88 1.36 11.21
CA PRO A 313 18.05 2.63 11.92
C PRO A 313 17.35 2.71 13.30
N TRP A 314 16.61 1.67 13.71
CA TRP A 314 15.65 1.74 14.81
C TRP A 314 16.25 1.93 16.21
N LYS A 315 17.56 1.80 16.35
CA LYS A 315 18.29 2.09 17.61
C LYS A 315 18.72 3.55 17.77
N ILE A 316 18.55 4.36 16.72
CA ILE A 316 18.84 5.80 16.78
C ILE A 316 17.69 6.52 17.49
N ALA A 317 18.00 7.39 18.45
CA ALA A 317 17.00 8.19 19.15
C ALA A 317 16.27 9.14 18.18
N CYS A 318 14.94 9.21 18.29
CA CYS A 318 14.12 10.03 17.40
C CYS A 318 12.77 10.37 18.05
N ASP A 319 12.07 11.32 17.43
CA ASP A 319 10.68 11.65 17.76
C ASP A 319 9.68 10.83 16.91
N ILE A 320 9.99 10.67 15.62
CA ILE A 320 9.11 10.07 14.63
C ILE A 320 9.87 9.01 13.82
N ALA A 321 9.25 7.86 13.57
CA ALA A 321 9.78 6.82 12.69
C ALA A 321 8.84 6.58 11.50
N LEU A 322 9.40 6.59 10.29
CA LEU A 322 8.71 6.32 9.03
C LEU A 322 9.30 5.07 8.37
N PRO A 323 8.79 3.86 8.69
CA PRO A 323 9.24 2.63 8.06
C PRO A 323 8.74 2.55 6.61
N CYS A 324 9.66 2.80 5.66
CA CYS A 324 9.37 2.92 4.23
C CYS A 324 10.14 1.92 3.35
N ALA A 325 10.80 0.91 3.95
CA ALA A 325 11.64 -0.03 3.20
C ALA A 325 10.86 -1.27 2.74
N THR A 326 10.57 -2.19 3.66
CA THR A 326 10.00 -3.49 3.31
C THR A 326 9.15 -4.07 4.44
N GLN A 327 8.37 -5.11 4.09
CA GLN A 327 7.59 -5.83 5.09
C GLN A 327 8.47 -6.48 6.17
N ASN A 328 7.93 -6.58 7.41
CA ASN A 328 8.56 -7.26 8.55
C ASN A 328 9.95 -6.71 8.92
N GLU A 329 10.19 -5.42 8.70
CA GLU A 329 11.46 -4.78 9.03
C GLU A 329 11.58 -4.35 10.50
N ILE A 330 10.48 -4.20 11.23
CA ILE A 330 10.47 -3.85 12.65
C ILE A 330 10.03 -5.08 13.47
N GLY A 331 10.94 -5.64 14.24
CA GLY A 331 10.67 -6.68 15.22
C GLY A 331 10.44 -6.12 16.63
N GLU A 332 10.25 -7.01 17.61
CA GLU A 332 10.00 -6.62 19.01
C GLU A 332 11.14 -5.77 19.59
N ASP A 333 12.40 -6.24 19.42
CA ASP A 333 13.60 -5.53 19.91
C ASP A 333 13.72 -4.12 19.29
N ASP A 334 13.38 -3.98 17.99
CA ASP A 334 13.40 -2.68 17.29
C ASP A 334 12.33 -1.74 17.86
N ALA A 335 11.14 -2.27 18.14
CA ALA A 335 10.05 -1.49 18.73
C ALA A 335 10.39 -1.03 20.15
N GLU A 336 10.99 -1.89 20.98
CA GLU A 336 11.47 -1.53 22.32
C GLU A 336 12.57 -0.46 22.24
N ALA A 337 13.49 -0.58 21.28
CA ALA A 337 14.54 0.41 21.07
C ALA A 337 13.97 1.77 20.68
N LEU A 338 12.99 1.83 19.76
CA LEU A 338 12.29 3.06 19.37
C LEU A 338 11.61 3.72 20.57
N VAL A 339 10.82 2.94 21.34
CA VAL A 339 10.15 3.45 22.55
C VAL A 339 11.16 4.00 23.57
N LYS A 340 12.22 3.26 23.84
CA LYS A 340 13.31 3.68 24.75
C LYS A 340 14.05 4.91 24.24
N GLY A 341 14.21 5.03 22.93
CA GLY A 341 14.83 6.18 22.25
C GLY A 341 14.00 7.45 22.21
N GLY A 342 12.77 7.43 22.78
CA GLY A 342 11.88 8.59 22.85
C GLY A 342 10.92 8.73 21.66
N CYS A 343 10.90 7.76 20.74
CA CYS A 343 9.96 7.78 19.62
C CYS A 343 8.51 7.74 20.13
N PHE A 344 7.69 8.70 19.73
CA PHE A 344 6.29 8.77 20.14
C PHE A 344 5.31 8.66 18.97
N CYS A 345 5.81 8.59 17.73
CA CYS A 345 4.99 8.45 16.52
C CYS A 345 5.66 7.54 15.50
N VAL A 346 4.97 6.47 15.11
CA VAL A 346 5.41 5.52 14.07
C VAL A 346 4.36 5.46 12.98
N VAL A 347 4.71 5.79 11.73
CA VAL A 347 3.78 5.88 10.61
C VAL A 347 4.28 5.08 9.42
N GLU A 348 3.63 3.99 9.11
CA GLU A 348 4.05 3.04 8.09
C GLU A 348 3.91 3.59 6.67
N GLY A 349 5.03 3.62 5.93
CA GLY A 349 5.06 3.91 4.50
C GLY A 349 5.10 2.63 3.64
N ALA A 350 5.78 1.59 4.12
CA ALA A 350 5.78 0.27 3.48
C ALA A 350 4.47 -0.50 3.79
N ASN A 351 4.25 -1.61 3.10
CA ASN A 351 3.17 -2.53 3.43
C ASN A 351 3.65 -3.49 4.53
N MET A 352 2.95 -3.49 5.66
CA MET A 352 3.21 -4.35 6.83
C MET A 352 4.70 -4.38 7.26
N PRO A 353 5.36 -3.24 7.48
CA PRO A 353 6.76 -3.23 7.90
C PRO A 353 6.94 -3.68 9.34
N THR A 354 5.90 -3.56 10.17
CA THR A 354 5.91 -3.87 11.60
C THR A 354 5.32 -5.25 11.86
N ARG A 355 6.05 -6.09 12.58
CA ARG A 355 5.57 -7.42 12.97
C ARG A 355 4.53 -7.33 14.10
N PRO A 356 3.63 -8.33 14.24
CA PRO A 356 2.58 -8.29 15.26
C PRO A 356 3.08 -8.07 16.69
N GLU A 357 4.20 -8.71 17.08
CA GLU A 357 4.83 -8.52 18.39
C GLU A 357 5.31 -7.08 18.61
N ALA A 358 5.83 -6.44 17.58
CA ALA A 358 6.24 -5.02 17.63
C ALA A 358 5.02 -4.08 17.72
N ILE A 359 3.93 -4.37 17.01
CA ILE A 359 2.67 -3.62 17.13
C ILE A 359 2.16 -3.68 18.58
N ALA A 360 2.24 -4.84 19.23
CA ALA A 360 1.85 -4.99 20.64
C ALA A 360 2.68 -4.10 21.57
N VAL A 361 4.01 -3.98 21.34
CA VAL A 361 4.89 -3.06 22.07
C VAL A 361 4.44 -1.61 21.88
N PHE A 362 4.17 -1.18 20.66
CA PHE A 362 3.71 0.18 20.36
C PHE A 362 2.36 0.50 21.03
N GLN A 363 1.39 -0.42 20.96
CA GLN A 363 0.09 -0.25 21.60
C GLN A 363 0.21 -0.19 23.13
N LYS A 364 1.00 -1.09 23.75
CA LYS A 364 1.26 -1.08 25.18
C LYS A 364 1.92 0.21 25.65
N SER A 365 2.84 0.75 24.85
CA SER A 365 3.52 2.03 25.12
C SER A 365 2.64 3.24 24.80
N ARG A 366 1.44 3.03 24.20
CA ARG A 366 0.47 4.07 23.83
C ARG A 366 1.06 5.18 22.94
N LEU A 367 2.05 4.84 22.15
CA LEU A 367 2.55 5.77 21.14
C LEU A 367 1.56 5.89 19.97
N LEU A 368 1.72 6.93 19.16
CA LEU A 368 0.95 7.09 17.93
C LEU A 368 1.48 6.10 16.88
N TYR A 369 0.73 5.04 16.61
CA TYR A 369 1.10 4.04 15.61
C TYR A 369 0.01 3.92 14.54
N SER A 370 0.38 4.08 13.27
CA SER A 370 -0.53 3.91 12.13
C SER A 370 -0.11 2.76 11.23
N PRO A 371 -1.05 1.83 10.90
CA PRO A 371 -0.81 0.77 9.94
C PRO A 371 -0.74 1.31 8.51
N GLY A 372 0.06 0.67 7.65
CA GLY A 372 0.29 1.08 6.28
C GLY A 372 -0.98 1.22 5.45
N LYS A 373 -1.99 0.35 5.66
CA LYS A 373 -3.27 0.43 4.93
C LYS A 373 -3.97 1.80 5.04
N ALA A 374 -3.75 2.54 6.14
CA ALA A 374 -4.24 3.89 6.31
C ALA A 374 -3.21 4.93 5.84
N SER A 375 -1.99 4.89 6.38
CA SER A 375 -0.99 5.93 6.15
C SER A 375 -0.37 5.92 4.75
N ASN A 376 -0.22 4.76 4.11
CA ASN A 376 0.37 4.67 2.76
C ASN A 376 -0.68 4.68 1.64
N ALA A 377 -1.93 5.01 1.94
CA ALA A 377 -3.02 5.04 0.96
C ALA A 377 -2.87 6.14 -0.11
N GLY A 378 -1.93 7.08 0.06
CA GLY A 378 -1.70 8.18 -0.89
C GLY A 378 -1.48 7.72 -2.33
N GLY A 379 -0.74 6.63 -2.52
CA GLY A 379 -0.52 6.08 -3.86
C GLY A 379 -1.78 5.61 -4.56
N VAL A 380 -2.65 4.88 -3.87
CA VAL A 380 -3.93 4.44 -4.45
C VAL A 380 -4.94 5.59 -4.54
N ALA A 381 -4.91 6.54 -3.59
CA ALA A 381 -5.71 7.76 -3.69
C ALA A 381 -5.40 8.53 -4.98
N THR A 382 -4.13 8.79 -5.26
CA THR A 382 -3.73 9.46 -6.51
C THR A 382 -4.06 8.63 -7.75
N SER A 383 -4.03 7.29 -7.66
CA SER A 383 -4.53 6.43 -8.75
C SER A 383 -6.04 6.63 -8.99
N GLY A 384 -6.84 6.79 -7.93
CA GLY A 384 -8.26 7.14 -8.04
C GLY A 384 -8.49 8.54 -8.63
N LEU A 385 -7.64 9.51 -8.25
CA LEU A 385 -7.67 10.85 -8.88
C LEU A 385 -7.30 10.78 -10.38
N GLU A 386 -6.37 9.91 -10.78
CA GLU A 386 -6.09 9.65 -12.19
C GLU A 386 -7.32 9.10 -12.92
N MET A 387 -8.07 8.17 -12.30
CA MET A 387 -9.34 7.68 -12.87
C MET A 387 -10.33 8.83 -13.07
N SER A 388 -10.49 9.71 -12.09
CA SER A 388 -11.38 10.88 -12.19
C SER A 388 -10.96 11.81 -13.33
N GLN A 389 -9.67 12.14 -13.43
CA GLN A 389 -9.12 12.96 -14.50
C GLN A 389 -9.34 12.32 -15.88
N ASN A 390 -9.18 10.98 -15.99
CA ASN A 390 -9.42 10.24 -17.23
C ASN A 390 -10.90 10.27 -17.63
N SER A 391 -11.82 10.13 -16.66
CA SER A 391 -13.27 10.13 -16.92
C SER A 391 -13.75 11.48 -17.48
N ILE A 392 -13.21 12.59 -16.98
CA ILE A 392 -13.55 13.93 -17.47
C ILE A 392 -12.63 14.41 -18.63
N ARG A 393 -11.66 13.59 -19.04
CA ARG A 393 -10.67 13.90 -20.07
C ARG A 393 -9.89 15.19 -19.80
N ASN A 394 -9.51 15.40 -18.55
CA ASN A 394 -8.74 16.56 -18.12
C ASN A 394 -7.49 16.13 -17.35
N GLN A 395 -6.50 17.02 -17.27
CA GLN A 395 -5.31 16.83 -16.47
C GLN A 395 -5.23 17.95 -15.43
N TRP A 396 -5.19 17.57 -14.15
CA TRP A 396 -5.07 18.52 -13.06
C TRP A 396 -3.62 18.98 -12.88
N THR A 397 -3.45 20.18 -12.32
CA THR A 397 -2.14 20.69 -11.91
C THR A 397 -1.59 19.87 -10.75
N ALA A 398 -0.29 19.96 -10.49
CA ALA A 398 0.33 19.33 -9.34
C ALA A 398 -0.29 19.80 -8.01
N GLU A 399 -0.59 21.10 -7.91
CA GLU A 399 -1.24 21.68 -6.74
C GLU A 399 -2.66 21.14 -6.51
N GLN A 400 -3.46 21.00 -7.56
CA GLN A 400 -4.80 20.41 -7.45
C GLN A 400 -4.75 18.96 -6.96
N VAL A 401 -3.82 18.15 -7.48
CA VAL A 401 -3.63 16.77 -7.04
C VAL A 401 -3.13 16.72 -5.59
N ASP A 402 -2.20 17.59 -5.20
CA ASP A 402 -1.65 17.63 -3.84
C ASP A 402 -2.70 18.04 -2.81
N ASN A 403 -3.52 19.03 -3.11
CA ASN A 403 -4.63 19.46 -2.26
C ASN A 403 -5.66 18.34 -2.05
N GLU A 404 -6.04 17.63 -3.12
CA GLU A 404 -6.95 16.49 -3.01
C GLU A 404 -6.32 15.32 -2.26
N LEU A 405 -5.03 15.05 -2.47
CA LEU A 405 -4.30 14.03 -1.71
C LEU A 405 -4.29 14.36 -0.22
N HIS A 406 -3.99 15.59 0.14
CA HIS A 406 -4.00 16.03 1.54
C HIS A 406 -5.40 15.88 2.15
N ARG A 407 -6.44 16.33 1.46
CA ARG A 407 -7.83 16.17 1.89
C ARG A 407 -8.19 14.70 2.14
N ILE A 408 -7.85 13.81 1.20
CA ILE A 408 -8.11 12.37 1.33
C ILE A 408 -7.39 11.79 2.55
N MET A 409 -6.11 12.11 2.76
CA MET A 409 -5.35 11.60 3.91
C MET A 409 -5.93 12.10 5.24
N SER A 410 -6.38 13.37 5.31
CA SER A 410 -7.10 13.91 6.47
C SER A 410 -8.42 13.18 6.71
N ASP A 411 -9.19 12.88 5.67
CA ASP A 411 -10.45 12.15 5.80
C ASP A 411 -10.25 10.69 6.24
N ILE A 412 -9.19 10.01 5.77
CA ILE A 412 -8.79 8.70 6.29
C ILE A 412 -8.48 8.78 7.78
N HIS A 413 -7.73 9.79 8.20
CA HIS A 413 -7.39 9.99 9.61
C HIS A 413 -8.65 10.21 10.47
N LYS A 414 -9.57 11.08 10.03
CA LYS A 414 -10.86 11.31 10.74
C LYS A 414 -11.66 10.01 10.88
N ALA A 415 -11.69 9.18 9.84
CA ALA A 415 -12.36 7.88 9.90
C ALA A 415 -11.69 6.95 10.92
N CYS A 416 -10.35 6.92 10.97
CA CYS A 416 -9.62 6.16 11.98
C CYS A 416 -9.89 6.65 13.40
N LEU A 417 -9.97 7.96 13.63
CA LEU A 417 -10.35 8.54 14.94
C LEU A 417 -11.75 8.08 15.37
N LYS A 418 -12.72 8.17 14.46
CA LYS A 418 -14.12 7.84 14.75
C LYS A 418 -14.29 6.43 15.33
N TYR A 419 -13.55 5.46 14.82
CA TYR A 419 -13.69 4.05 15.19
C TYR A 419 -12.55 3.49 16.05
N GLY A 420 -11.46 4.24 16.18
CA GLY A 420 -10.26 3.81 16.90
C GLY A 420 -10.04 4.53 18.24
N THR A 421 -10.79 5.61 18.54
CA THR A 421 -10.65 6.30 19.82
C THR A 421 -11.27 5.47 20.93
N GLU A 422 -10.45 5.11 21.92
CA GLU A 422 -10.85 4.34 23.09
C GLU A 422 -11.41 5.27 24.20
N PRO A 423 -12.17 4.74 25.18
CA PRO A 423 -12.80 5.55 26.24
C PRO A 423 -11.81 6.38 27.08
N ASP A 424 -10.55 5.95 27.16
CA ASP A 424 -9.48 6.66 27.87
C ASP A 424 -8.73 7.69 27.02
N GLY A 425 -9.18 7.90 25.77
CA GLY A 425 -8.60 8.86 24.82
C GLY A 425 -7.43 8.31 24.00
N TYR A 426 -7.02 7.05 24.17
CA TYR A 426 -6.05 6.43 23.29
C TYR A 426 -6.65 6.20 21.90
N ILE A 427 -5.83 6.39 20.86
CA ILE A 427 -6.26 6.18 19.48
C ILE A 427 -5.59 4.92 18.94
N ASN A 428 -6.38 3.87 18.80
CA ASN A 428 -5.96 2.62 18.16
C ASN A 428 -6.21 2.71 16.65
N TYR A 429 -5.23 3.21 15.92
CA TYR A 429 -5.34 3.39 14.46
C TYR A 429 -5.51 2.09 13.70
N VAL A 430 -4.99 0.96 14.20
CA VAL A 430 -5.18 -0.37 13.57
C VAL A 430 -6.66 -0.74 13.59
N LYS A 431 -7.29 -0.69 14.78
CA LYS A 431 -8.71 -0.92 14.96
C LYS A 431 -9.55 0.07 14.15
N GLY A 432 -9.19 1.36 14.24
CA GLY A 432 -9.90 2.43 13.54
C GLY A 432 -9.91 2.25 12.02
N ALA A 433 -8.76 1.94 11.43
CA ALA A 433 -8.65 1.71 9.99
C ALA A 433 -9.44 0.48 9.52
N ASN A 434 -9.32 -0.64 10.24
CA ASN A 434 -10.03 -1.88 9.88
C ASN A 434 -11.54 -1.71 9.96
N ILE A 435 -12.06 -1.14 11.06
CA ILE A 435 -13.51 -0.92 11.22
C ILE A 435 -14.03 0.10 10.20
N ALA A 436 -13.33 1.22 9.98
CA ALA A 436 -13.76 2.24 9.02
C ALA A 436 -13.87 1.68 7.60
N GLY A 437 -12.86 0.93 7.15
CA GLY A 437 -12.89 0.27 5.84
C GLY A 437 -14.00 -0.77 5.74
N PHE A 438 -14.13 -1.61 6.76
CA PHE A 438 -15.17 -2.65 6.83
C PHE A 438 -16.58 -2.07 6.74
N ILE A 439 -16.92 -1.08 7.58
CA ILE A 439 -18.27 -0.51 7.64
C ILE A 439 -18.68 0.10 6.31
N LYS A 440 -17.77 0.81 5.63
CA LYS A 440 -18.09 1.43 4.35
C LYS A 440 -18.48 0.39 3.30
N VAL A 441 -17.73 -0.70 3.20
CA VAL A 441 -18.04 -1.80 2.28
C VAL A 441 -19.29 -2.55 2.72
N ALA A 442 -19.43 -2.85 4.02
CA ALA A 442 -20.58 -3.54 4.58
C ALA A 442 -21.90 -2.83 4.28
N ASN A 443 -21.96 -1.51 4.53
CA ASN A 443 -23.16 -0.73 4.26
C ASN A 443 -23.54 -0.74 2.77
N ALA A 444 -22.55 -0.56 1.88
CA ALA A 444 -22.80 -0.63 0.45
C ALA A 444 -23.32 -2.01 0.01
N MET A 445 -22.77 -3.10 0.58
CA MET A 445 -23.26 -4.46 0.32
C MET A 445 -24.68 -4.70 0.83
N ILE A 446 -25.06 -4.08 1.96
CA ILE A 446 -26.41 -4.16 2.50
C ILE A 446 -27.38 -3.39 1.60
N ASP A 447 -27.04 -2.16 1.22
CA ASP A 447 -27.87 -1.30 0.38
C ASP A 447 -28.14 -1.93 -1.00
N GLN A 448 -27.18 -2.65 -1.56
CA GLN A 448 -27.27 -3.32 -2.87
C GLN A 448 -27.90 -4.71 -2.81
N GLY A 449 -28.05 -5.29 -1.63
CA GLY A 449 -28.67 -6.60 -1.42
C GLY A 449 -27.76 -7.78 -1.73
N LEU A 450 -28.37 -8.88 -2.21
CA LEU A 450 -27.67 -10.12 -2.56
C LEU A 450 -27.43 -10.17 -4.08
N VAL A 451 -26.31 -9.60 -4.48
CA VAL A 451 -25.88 -9.53 -5.90
C VAL A 451 -24.55 -10.25 -6.10
#